data_902f56774452eb554cdaf13caa0e0a16
#
_entry.id   902f56774452eb554cdaf13caa0e0a16
#
_cell.length_a   1.000
_cell.length_b   1.000
_cell.length_c   1.000
_cell.angle_alpha   90.00
_cell.angle_beta   90.00
_cell.angle_gamma   90.00
#
_symmetry.space_group_name_H-M   'P 1'
#
loop_
_entity.id
_entity.type
_entity.pdbx_description
1 polymer ?
#
loop_
_entity_poly.entity_id
_entity_poly.type
_entity_poly.pdbx_seq_one_letter_code
_entity_poly.pdbx_strand_id
1 'polypeptide(L)'
;MENSVEAIFTKEVLNGFLACFQVRANVKKLGDFENYVFEVYRGGQPMVLRITHSSHRNKAEIEAELDWMNYLNQNGVNCPKVFQSSSGQLIECMKASDGTFFYACLYSKVEGTPVKVNSDQFNAQLFQSWGKAIGKMHAVTKHYQPKEGEKLRPFWHEEELLEVEKYFPNDPEIIQRTGELRKELMELPQNRDNFGLIHSDIHSGNFFYDGEFVNVFDFDDCSYHWFTSDIAIPLYYSIFYGLESASEDEKNEFAHHFLTYFCKGYEECNTLPESWQEHLPLFLKLRDITLFSVFHKKIAPEDRNEKLNLLLNNIRRRIIQKEVIVKVK
;
A
#
# COMPACT_ATOMS: atom_id res chain seq x y z
N MET A 1 7.75 -5.23 12.97
CA MET A 1 8.99 -4.42 13.03
C MET A 1 10.19 -5.36 13.08
N GLU A 2 11.34 -4.95 12.56
CA GLU A 2 12.58 -5.75 12.67
C GLU A 2 13.11 -5.71 14.10
N ASN A 3 13.62 -6.83 14.60
CA ASN A 3 14.12 -6.95 15.99
C ASN A 3 15.20 -5.91 16.34
N SER A 4 16.07 -5.57 15.38
CA SER A 4 17.11 -4.55 15.53
C SER A 4 16.51 -3.16 15.77
N VAL A 5 15.45 -2.82 15.06
CA VAL A 5 14.74 -1.53 15.20
C VAL A 5 13.93 -1.50 16.49
N GLU A 6 13.29 -2.62 16.86
CA GLU A 6 12.53 -2.72 18.10
C GLU A 6 13.43 -2.50 19.33
N ALA A 7 14.65 -3.01 19.31
CA ALA A 7 15.62 -2.87 20.42
C ALA A 7 16.03 -1.42 20.70
N ILE A 8 15.97 -0.52 19.70
CA ILE A 8 16.37 0.89 19.81
C ILE A 8 15.19 1.86 19.88
N PHE A 9 13.96 1.38 19.67
CA PHE A 9 12.73 2.19 19.79
C PHE A 9 12.31 2.26 21.28
N THR A 10 12.81 3.25 21.99
CA THR A 10 12.58 3.40 23.43
C THR A 10 11.37 4.30 23.75
N LYS A 11 10.93 4.27 25.01
CA LYS A 11 9.89 5.20 25.50
C LYS A 11 10.32 6.67 25.38
N GLU A 12 11.61 6.95 25.50
CA GLU A 12 12.20 8.29 25.37
C GLU A 12 12.05 8.80 23.94
N VAL A 13 12.28 7.96 22.92
CA VAL A 13 12.06 8.29 21.51
C VAL A 13 10.58 8.62 21.27
N LEU A 14 9.68 7.77 21.73
CA LEU A 14 8.23 8.01 21.57
C LEU A 14 7.81 9.31 22.29
N ASN A 15 8.20 9.50 23.56
CA ASN A 15 7.84 10.68 24.33
C ASN A 15 8.41 11.96 23.71
N GLY A 16 9.60 11.91 23.14
CA GLY A 16 10.19 13.02 22.41
C GLY A 16 9.33 13.45 21.23
N PHE A 17 8.89 12.53 20.38
CA PHE A 17 8.00 12.85 19.26
C PHE A 17 6.61 13.34 19.71
N LEU A 18 6.05 12.75 20.79
CA LEU A 18 4.80 13.24 21.37
C LEU A 18 4.92 14.71 21.81
N ALA A 19 6.06 15.09 22.40
CA ALA A 19 6.33 16.47 22.78
C ALA A 19 6.49 17.40 21.56
N CYS A 20 7.22 16.98 20.52
CA CYS A 20 7.39 17.76 19.27
C CYS A 20 6.04 18.14 18.64
N PHE A 21 5.10 17.23 18.62
CA PHE A 21 3.78 17.46 18.02
C PHE A 21 2.73 17.98 19.02
N GLN A 22 3.09 18.18 20.29
CA GLN A 22 2.19 18.63 21.36
C GLN A 22 0.95 17.73 21.50
N VAL A 23 1.13 16.42 21.33
CA VAL A 23 0.07 15.43 21.47
C VAL A 23 0.14 14.78 22.84
N ARG A 24 -1.03 14.44 23.43
CA ARG A 24 -1.12 13.91 24.79
C ARG A 24 -1.28 12.39 24.80
N ALA A 25 -0.92 11.82 25.93
CA ALA A 25 -0.70 10.41 26.19
C ALA A 25 -1.97 9.60 26.50
N ASN A 26 -2.93 9.53 25.58
CA ASN A 26 -3.73 8.30 25.46
C ASN A 26 -3.26 7.60 24.18
N VAL A 27 -1.99 7.15 24.19
CA VAL A 27 -1.34 6.58 23.02
C VAL A 27 -1.83 5.16 22.85
N LYS A 28 -2.63 4.94 21.82
CA LYS A 28 -3.04 3.59 21.42
C LYS A 28 -2.19 3.16 20.22
N LYS A 29 -1.40 2.10 20.37
CA LYS A 29 -0.68 1.50 19.24
C LYS A 29 -1.69 0.92 18.25
N LEU A 30 -1.59 1.31 16.99
CA LEU A 30 -2.42 0.84 15.88
C LEU A 30 -1.72 -0.24 15.05
N GLY A 31 -0.38 -0.14 14.91
CA GLY A 31 0.42 -1.10 14.15
C GLY A 31 1.92 -0.88 14.35
N ASP A 32 2.70 -1.88 13.89
CA ASP A 32 4.17 -1.88 13.93
C ASP A 32 4.81 -2.78 12.85
N PHE A 33 4.15 -2.93 11.70
CA PHE A 33 4.64 -3.83 10.65
C PHE A 33 5.93 -3.30 9.99
N GLU A 34 5.88 -2.10 9.38
CA GLU A 34 7.02 -1.37 8.81
C GLU A 34 7.27 -0.06 9.55
N ASN A 35 6.19 0.55 10.09
CA ASN A 35 6.19 1.79 10.83
C ASN A 35 5.55 1.59 12.21
N TYR A 36 6.00 2.32 13.23
CA TYR A 36 5.23 2.43 14.46
C TYR A 36 4.10 3.44 14.24
N VAL A 37 2.85 2.99 14.38
CA VAL A 37 1.66 3.80 14.17
C VAL A 37 0.87 3.90 15.47
N PHE A 38 0.56 5.12 15.89
CA PHE A 38 -0.16 5.38 17.13
C PHE A 38 -1.34 6.31 16.90
N GLU A 39 -2.49 6.00 17.51
CA GLU A 39 -3.54 6.98 17.72
C GLU A 39 -3.15 7.86 18.91
N VAL A 40 -3.18 9.16 18.70
CA VAL A 40 -2.84 10.19 19.68
C VAL A 40 -3.89 11.30 19.64
N TYR A 41 -3.85 12.24 20.58
CA TYR A 41 -4.84 13.33 20.65
C TYR A 41 -4.17 14.70 20.67
N ARG A 42 -4.62 15.61 19.80
CA ARG A 42 -4.20 17.01 19.76
C ARG A 42 -5.43 17.92 19.89
N GLY A 43 -5.50 18.72 20.97
CA GLY A 43 -6.67 19.55 21.20
C GLY A 43 -8.00 18.79 21.34
N GLY A 44 -7.97 17.54 21.79
CA GLY A 44 -9.14 16.67 21.90
C GLY A 44 -9.53 15.92 20.60
N GLN A 45 -8.87 16.22 19.48
CA GLN A 45 -9.10 15.55 18.20
C GLN A 45 -8.20 14.33 18.06
N PRO A 46 -8.70 13.17 17.56
CA PRO A 46 -7.89 12.00 17.28
C PRO A 46 -7.00 12.26 16.06
N MET A 47 -5.73 11.88 16.21
CA MET A 47 -4.69 12.02 15.20
C MET A 47 -3.94 10.69 15.06
N VAL A 48 -3.17 10.54 14.00
CA VAL A 48 -2.28 9.38 13.79
C VAL A 48 -0.84 9.89 13.77
N LEU A 49 -0.02 9.37 14.68
CA LEU A 49 1.43 9.59 14.70
C LEU A 49 2.09 8.36 14.08
N ARG A 50 2.77 8.53 12.93
CA ARG A 50 3.60 7.51 12.31
C ARG A 50 5.07 7.82 12.59
N ILE A 51 5.80 6.80 13.04
CA ILE A 51 7.24 6.88 13.29
C ILE A 51 7.92 5.83 12.43
N THR A 52 8.77 6.28 11.53
CA THR A 52 9.48 5.48 10.52
C THR A 52 10.96 5.41 10.88
N HIS A 53 11.57 4.23 10.83
CA HIS A 53 13.01 4.08 10.99
C HIS A 53 13.74 4.31 9.65
N SER A 54 14.96 4.85 9.72
CA SER A 54 15.77 5.18 8.53
C SER A 54 16.25 3.96 7.73
N SER A 55 16.13 2.74 8.27
CA SER A 55 16.36 1.51 7.49
C SER A 55 15.22 1.18 6.54
N HIS A 56 14.00 1.67 6.81
CA HIS A 56 12.84 1.48 5.98
C HIS A 56 12.68 2.60 4.95
N ARG A 57 12.64 3.87 5.41
CA ARG A 57 12.55 5.06 4.53
C ARG A 57 13.48 6.15 5.02
N ASN A 58 14.19 6.79 4.11
CA ASN A 58 14.95 7.99 4.46
C ASN A 58 14.05 9.24 4.43
N LYS A 59 14.56 10.34 4.98
CA LYS A 59 13.81 11.60 5.10
C LYS A 59 13.29 12.12 3.75
N ALA A 60 14.10 12.05 2.70
CA ALA A 60 13.70 12.55 1.36
C ALA A 60 12.57 11.72 0.73
N GLU A 61 12.52 10.41 0.99
CA GLU A 61 11.41 9.56 0.56
C GLU A 61 10.11 9.92 1.29
N ILE A 62 10.18 10.22 2.58
CA ILE A 62 9.03 10.67 3.35
C ILE A 62 8.58 12.07 2.88
N GLU A 63 9.51 12.99 2.59
CA GLU A 63 9.19 14.32 2.04
C GLU A 63 8.43 14.20 0.72
N ALA A 64 8.86 13.31 -0.18
CA ALA A 64 8.20 13.07 -1.47
C ALA A 64 6.79 12.46 -1.31
N GLU A 65 6.59 11.53 -0.36
CA GLU A 65 5.26 11.00 0.00
C GLU A 65 4.36 12.14 0.48
N LEU A 66 4.82 12.94 1.44
CA LEU A 66 4.03 14.03 2.01
C LEU A 66 3.69 15.12 0.99
N ASP A 67 4.59 15.43 0.05
CA ASP A 67 4.32 16.39 -1.02
C ASP A 67 3.18 15.91 -1.92
N TRP A 68 3.21 14.63 -2.34
CA TRP A 68 2.13 14.05 -3.13
C TRP A 68 0.81 13.97 -2.35
N MET A 69 0.83 13.52 -1.10
CA MET A 69 -0.37 13.49 -0.24
C MET A 69 -1.00 14.88 -0.08
N ASN A 70 -0.18 15.91 0.15
CA ASN A 70 -0.66 17.29 0.24
C ASN A 70 -1.29 17.76 -1.08
N TYR A 71 -0.68 17.40 -2.22
CA TYR A 71 -1.23 17.70 -3.54
C TYR A 71 -2.58 17.01 -3.75
N LEU A 72 -2.70 15.72 -3.43
CA LEU A 72 -3.93 14.96 -3.48
C LEU A 72 -5.04 15.62 -2.63
N ASN A 73 -4.72 15.96 -1.38
CA ASN A 73 -5.65 16.57 -0.45
C ASN A 73 -6.15 17.94 -0.94
N GLN A 74 -5.23 18.79 -1.46
CA GLN A 74 -5.57 20.11 -2.03
C GLN A 74 -6.48 20.01 -3.26
N ASN A 75 -6.45 18.88 -3.97
CA ASN A 75 -7.29 18.59 -5.13
C ASN A 75 -8.51 17.72 -4.79
N GLY A 76 -8.88 17.63 -3.51
CA GLY A 76 -10.13 17.03 -3.04
C GLY A 76 -10.16 15.52 -3.01
N VAL A 77 -9.00 14.86 -2.89
CA VAL A 77 -8.92 13.43 -2.57
C VAL A 77 -9.08 13.24 -1.07
N ASN A 78 -9.91 12.30 -0.65
CA ASN A 78 -10.12 11.96 0.76
C ASN A 78 -8.94 11.15 1.30
N CYS A 79 -7.91 11.85 1.78
CA CYS A 79 -6.73 11.28 2.39
C CYS A 79 -6.31 12.10 3.62
N PRO A 80 -5.43 11.59 4.51
CA PRO A 80 -5.03 12.29 5.72
C PRO A 80 -4.38 13.64 5.41
N LYS A 81 -4.67 14.64 6.24
CA LYS A 81 -3.91 15.90 6.27
C LYS A 81 -2.68 15.73 7.14
N VAL A 82 -1.57 16.31 6.70
CA VAL A 82 -0.32 16.31 7.48
C VAL A 82 -0.24 17.59 8.31
N PHE A 83 0.20 17.48 9.55
CA PHE A 83 0.26 18.59 10.49
C PHE A 83 1.69 18.89 10.90
N GLN A 84 2.00 20.19 10.99
CA GLN A 84 3.27 20.66 11.50
C GLN A 84 3.41 20.41 13.02
N SER A 85 4.66 20.13 13.41
CA SER A 85 5.10 20.12 14.80
C SER A 85 5.14 21.52 15.41
N SER A 86 5.53 21.62 16.66
CA SER A 86 5.75 22.91 17.34
C SER A 86 6.90 23.73 16.76
N SER A 87 7.85 23.07 16.08
CA SER A 87 8.97 23.71 15.37
C SER A 87 8.61 24.14 13.94
N GLY A 88 7.37 23.89 13.48
CA GLY A 88 6.91 24.18 12.12
C GLY A 88 7.33 23.13 11.07
N GLN A 89 7.88 22.00 11.49
CA GLN A 89 8.29 20.93 10.58
C GLN A 89 7.17 19.92 10.36
N LEU A 90 7.03 19.38 9.13
CA LEU A 90 6.14 18.24 8.84
C LEU A 90 6.76 16.92 9.28
N ILE A 91 8.10 16.82 9.27
CA ILE A 91 8.86 15.64 9.65
C ILE A 91 9.80 16.02 10.79
N GLU A 92 9.60 15.44 11.95
CA GLU A 92 10.55 15.51 13.05
C GLU A 92 11.54 14.34 12.96
N CYS A 93 12.79 14.59 13.41
CA CYS A 93 13.88 13.62 13.33
C CYS A 93 14.53 13.44 14.68
N MET A 94 14.76 12.19 15.11
CA MET A 94 15.54 11.86 16.29
C MET A 94 16.59 10.82 15.95
N LYS A 95 17.80 11.03 16.45
CA LYS A 95 18.90 10.08 16.33
C LYS A 95 18.72 8.95 17.34
N ALA A 96 18.82 7.72 16.88
CA ALA A 96 18.78 6.52 17.72
C ALA A 96 20.15 6.25 18.39
N SER A 97 20.18 5.34 19.35
CA SER A 97 21.40 5.00 20.11
C SER A 97 22.50 4.35 19.27
N ASP A 98 22.16 3.72 18.18
CA ASP A 98 23.08 3.08 17.23
C ASP A 98 23.58 4.03 16.12
N GLY A 99 23.11 5.28 16.13
CA GLY A 99 23.49 6.31 15.15
C GLY A 99 22.55 6.42 13.95
N THR A 100 21.56 5.54 13.82
CA THR A 100 20.46 5.63 12.84
C THR A 100 19.43 6.69 13.25
N PHE A 101 18.32 6.84 12.50
CA PHE A 101 17.35 7.88 12.75
C PHE A 101 15.92 7.34 12.78
N PHE A 102 15.09 7.95 13.62
CA PHE A 102 13.64 7.86 13.54
C PHE A 102 13.08 9.18 13.01
N TYR A 103 12.09 9.06 12.11
CA TYR A 103 11.34 10.18 11.54
C TYR A 103 9.88 10.07 11.97
N ALA A 104 9.26 11.17 12.36
CA ALA A 104 7.87 11.15 12.77
C ALA A 104 7.05 12.18 12.01
N CYS A 105 5.84 11.79 11.62
CA CYS A 105 4.83 12.62 10.96
C CYS A 105 3.50 12.50 11.70
N LEU A 106 2.76 13.61 11.79
CA LEU A 106 1.43 13.65 12.40
C LEU A 106 0.36 13.85 11.33
N TYR A 107 -0.64 12.98 11.33
CA TYR A 107 -1.72 12.98 10.35
C TYR A 107 -3.08 13.16 11.03
N SER A 108 -4.07 13.71 10.31
CA SER A 108 -5.46 13.56 10.72
C SER A 108 -5.85 12.08 10.69
N LYS A 109 -6.67 11.65 11.64
CA LYS A 109 -7.34 10.37 11.51
C LYS A 109 -8.47 10.52 10.49
N VAL A 110 -8.56 9.61 9.51
CA VAL A 110 -9.64 9.63 8.52
C VAL A 110 -10.96 9.17 9.14
N GLU A 111 -12.07 9.58 8.53
CA GLU A 111 -13.43 9.22 8.95
C GLU A 111 -13.80 7.81 8.50
N GLY A 112 -14.84 7.25 9.14
CA GLY A 112 -15.36 5.92 8.82
C GLY A 112 -14.84 4.82 9.72
N THR A 113 -15.05 3.58 9.28
CA THR A 113 -14.70 2.36 10.00
C THR A 113 -14.01 1.34 9.10
N PRO A 114 -13.18 0.44 9.66
CA PRO A 114 -12.57 -0.64 8.90
C PRO A 114 -13.63 -1.55 8.25
N VAL A 115 -13.40 -1.97 7.02
CA VAL A 115 -14.27 -2.92 6.32
C VAL A 115 -13.64 -4.30 6.30
N LYS A 116 -14.42 -5.31 6.67
CA LYS A 116 -14.04 -6.73 6.55
C LYS A 116 -14.59 -7.31 5.26
N VAL A 117 -13.78 -8.06 4.53
CA VAL A 117 -14.14 -8.67 3.24
C VAL A 117 -15.41 -9.52 3.30
N ASN A 118 -15.73 -10.12 4.46
CA ASN A 118 -16.93 -10.97 4.65
C ASN A 118 -18.06 -10.24 5.38
N SER A 119 -18.07 -8.90 5.43
CA SER A 119 -19.15 -8.11 6.04
C SER A 119 -20.19 -7.67 5.03
N ASP A 120 -21.40 -7.31 5.50
CA ASP A 120 -22.47 -6.78 4.64
C ASP A 120 -22.08 -5.47 3.92
N GLN A 121 -21.10 -4.74 4.47
CA GLN A 121 -20.55 -3.55 3.84
C GLN A 121 -19.68 -3.87 2.63
N PHE A 122 -19.20 -5.12 2.47
CA PHE A 122 -18.37 -5.53 1.34
C PHE A 122 -19.24 -5.87 0.14
N ASN A 123 -19.80 -4.86 -0.50
CA ASN A 123 -20.83 -4.94 -1.52
C ASN A 123 -20.60 -3.95 -2.68
N ALA A 124 -21.49 -3.97 -3.65
CA ALA A 124 -21.43 -3.17 -4.85
C ALA A 124 -21.27 -1.65 -4.60
N GLN A 125 -21.89 -1.10 -3.54
CA GLN A 125 -21.77 0.31 -3.19
C GLN A 125 -20.34 0.65 -2.74
N LEU A 126 -19.75 -0.20 -1.89
CA LEU A 126 -18.35 -0.04 -1.50
C LEU A 126 -17.42 -0.16 -2.71
N PHE A 127 -17.64 -1.16 -3.59
CA PHE A 127 -16.77 -1.35 -4.75
C PHE A 127 -16.80 -0.13 -5.68
N GLN A 128 -17.96 0.46 -5.89
CA GLN A 128 -18.10 1.69 -6.66
C GLN A 128 -17.39 2.87 -5.96
N SER A 129 -17.58 3.04 -4.65
CA SER A 129 -16.89 4.09 -3.88
C SER A 129 -15.37 3.90 -3.89
N TRP A 130 -14.89 2.65 -3.82
CA TRP A 130 -13.47 2.34 -3.88
C TRP A 130 -12.86 2.65 -5.24
N GLY A 131 -13.52 2.25 -6.33
CA GLY A 131 -13.13 2.63 -7.69
C GLY A 131 -13.11 4.14 -7.88
N LYS A 132 -14.11 4.86 -7.35
CA LYS A 132 -14.18 6.32 -7.40
C LYS A 132 -13.01 6.99 -6.68
N ALA A 133 -12.64 6.51 -5.49
CA ALA A 133 -11.50 7.03 -4.74
C ALA A 133 -10.19 6.87 -5.53
N ILE A 134 -9.94 5.69 -6.10
CA ILE A 134 -8.74 5.43 -6.92
C ILE A 134 -8.78 6.22 -8.23
N GLY A 135 -9.92 6.25 -8.92
CA GLY A 135 -10.08 7.06 -10.13
C GLY A 135 -9.80 8.54 -9.88
N LYS A 136 -10.26 9.08 -8.74
CA LYS A 136 -9.98 10.47 -8.33
C LYS A 136 -8.49 10.68 -8.05
N MET A 137 -7.81 9.77 -7.34
CA MET A 137 -6.36 9.86 -7.12
C MET A 137 -5.59 9.88 -8.43
N HIS A 138 -5.89 8.96 -9.34
CA HIS A 138 -5.21 8.88 -10.63
C HIS A 138 -5.47 10.11 -11.51
N ALA A 139 -6.71 10.63 -11.54
CA ALA A 139 -7.04 11.85 -12.27
C ALA A 139 -6.21 13.05 -11.77
N VAL A 140 -6.06 13.18 -10.43
CA VAL A 140 -5.26 14.23 -9.81
C VAL A 140 -3.77 14.00 -10.10
N THR A 141 -3.27 12.77 -9.96
CA THR A 141 -1.86 12.41 -10.20
C THR A 141 -1.41 12.71 -11.62
N LYS A 142 -2.25 12.60 -12.64
CA LYS A 142 -1.92 12.98 -14.03
C LYS A 142 -1.36 14.41 -14.17
N HIS A 143 -1.68 15.28 -13.21
CA HIS A 143 -1.26 16.68 -13.18
C HIS A 143 -0.20 16.97 -12.10
N TYR A 144 0.17 15.99 -11.30
CA TYR A 144 1.18 16.13 -10.27
C TYR A 144 2.57 16.24 -10.92
N GLN A 145 3.35 17.18 -10.43
CA GLN A 145 4.76 17.34 -10.78
C GLN A 145 5.55 17.54 -9.48
N PRO A 146 6.48 16.63 -9.16
CA PRO A 146 7.39 16.82 -8.04
C PRO A 146 8.18 18.12 -8.22
N LYS A 147 8.55 18.76 -7.13
CA LYS A 147 9.41 19.96 -7.22
C LYS A 147 10.76 19.62 -7.82
N GLU A 148 11.30 20.57 -8.58
CA GLU A 148 12.60 20.39 -9.21
C GLU A 148 13.70 20.17 -8.16
N GLY A 149 14.51 19.11 -8.37
CA GLY A 149 15.59 18.74 -7.45
C GLY A 149 15.17 17.89 -6.23
N GLU A 150 13.89 17.63 -6.02
CA GLU A 150 13.43 16.70 -4.98
C GLU A 150 13.64 15.24 -5.40
N LYS A 151 13.90 14.38 -4.41
CA LYS A 151 13.95 12.93 -4.63
C LYS A 151 12.55 12.43 -5.01
N LEU A 152 12.47 11.67 -6.09
CA LEU A 152 11.23 11.00 -6.47
C LEU A 152 10.95 9.80 -5.54
N ARG A 153 9.69 9.43 -5.43
CA ARG A 153 9.33 8.10 -4.92
C ARG A 153 9.89 7.03 -5.87
N PRO A 154 10.15 5.81 -5.37
CA PRO A 154 10.73 4.76 -6.20
C PRO A 154 9.82 4.40 -7.38
N PHE A 155 10.44 3.91 -8.44
CA PHE A 155 9.71 3.25 -9.51
C PHE A 155 9.41 1.79 -9.12
N TRP A 156 8.33 1.25 -9.64
CA TRP A 156 7.86 -0.10 -9.35
C TRP A 156 8.96 -1.20 -9.41
N HIS A 157 9.92 -1.04 -10.30
CA HIS A 157 11.00 -2.01 -10.51
C HIS A 157 12.17 -1.87 -9.52
N GLU A 158 12.17 -0.79 -8.73
CA GLU A 158 13.10 -0.54 -7.62
C GLU A 158 12.58 -1.12 -6.29
N GLU A 159 11.39 -1.76 -6.30
CA GLU A 159 10.80 -2.40 -5.13
C GLU A 159 11.70 -3.55 -4.64
N GLU A 160 12.14 -3.47 -3.37
CA GLU A 160 13.01 -4.48 -2.75
C GLU A 160 12.43 -5.90 -2.83
N LEU A 161 11.11 -6.04 -2.73
CA LEU A 161 10.42 -7.33 -2.79
C LEU A 161 10.54 -8.03 -4.14
N LEU A 162 11.00 -7.33 -5.18
CA LEU A 162 11.31 -7.89 -6.49
C LEU A 162 12.77 -8.36 -6.63
N GLU A 163 13.62 -8.13 -5.62
CA GLU A 163 14.96 -8.72 -5.51
C GLU A 163 14.85 -10.15 -4.97
N VAL A 164 14.14 -11.00 -5.72
CA VAL A 164 13.73 -12.34 -5.26
C VAL A 164 14.90 -13.26 -4.93
N GLU A 165 16.08 -13.04 -5.50
CA GLU A 165 17.32 -13.73 -5.17
C GLU A 165 17.71 -13.58 -3.69
N LYS A 166 17.31 -12.46 -3.07
CA LYS A 166 17.51 -12.18 -1.64
C LYS A 166 16.72 -13.14 -0.75
N TYR A 167 15.50 -13.48 -1.18
CA TYR A 167 14.54 -14.28 -0.43
C TYR A 167 14.55 -15.76 -0.85
N PHE A 168 14.91 -16.04 -2.11
CA PHE A 168 14.84 -17.37 -2.72
C PHE A 168 16.13 -17.72 -3.50
N PRO A 169 17.33 -17.63 -2.89
CA PRO A 169 18.59 -17.84 -3.61
C PRO A 169 18.73 -19.25 -4.22
N ASN A 170 17.96 -20.22 -3.70
CA ASN A 170 17.99 -21.61 -4.13
C ASN A 170 16.74 -22.01 -4.94
N ASP A 171 15.91 -21.07 -5.39
CA ASP A 171 14.73 -21.33 -6.22
C ASP A 171 14.86 -20.69 -7.62
N PRO A 172 15.59 -21.34 -8.55
CA PRO A 172 15.84 -20.79 -9.87
C PRO A 172 14.56 -20.60 -10.69
N GLU A 173 13.48 -21.35 -10.42
CA GLU A 173 12.22 -21.21 -11.13
C GLU A 173 11.53 -19.88 -10.76
N ILE A 174 11.48 -19.53 -9.46
CA ILE A 174 10.93 -18.23 -9.02
C ILE A 174 11.74 -17.08 -9.60
N ILE A 175 13.09 -17.16 -9.55
CA ILE A 175 13.99 -16.15 -10.11
C ILE A 175 13.71 -15.94 -11.61
N GLN A 176 13.65 -17.06 -12.37
CA GLN A 176 13.36 -17.00 -13.80
C GLN A 176 11.98 -16.36 -14.08
N ARG A 177 10.92 -16.83 -13.39
CA ARG A 177 9.56 -16.34 -13.63
C ARG A 177 9.40 -14.86 -13.27
N THR A 178 10.06 -14.42 -12.20
CA THR A 178 10.10 -12.99 -11.85
C THR A 178 10.80 -12.18 -12.92
N GLY A 179 11.94 -12.64 -13.44
CA GLY A 179 12.66 -11.97 -14.52
C GLY A 179 11.83 -11.87 -15.81
N GLU A 180 11.13 -12.95 -16.18
CA GLU A 180 10.23 -12.97 -17.34
C GLU A 180 9.09 -11.94 -17.17
N LEU A 181 8.40 -11.94 -16.02
CA LEU A 181 7.32 -11.00 -15.75
C LEU A 181 7.82 -9.53 -15.72
N ARG A 182 8.97 -9.27 -15.09
CA ARG A 182 9.57 -7.92 -15.10
C ARG A 182 9.84 -7.44 -16.53
N LYS A 183 10.32 -8.31 -17.41
CA LYS A 183 10.55 -7.98 -18.81
C LYS A 183 9.22 -7.66 -19.52
N GLU A 184 8.18 -8.48 -19.35
CA GLU A 184 6.86 -8.23 -19.92
C GLU A 184 6.29 -6.88 -19.47
N LEU A 185 6.43 -6.55 -18.17
CA LEU A 185 5.99 -5.26 -17.63
C LEU A 185 6.80 -4.08 -18.20
N MET A 186 8.12 -4.22 -18.35
CA MET A 186 8.97 -3.16 -18.92
C MET A 186 8.64 -2.84 -20.40
N GLU A 187 8.01 -3.76 -21.10
CA GLU A 187 7.57 -3.56 -22.50
C GLU A 187 6.22 -2.82 -22.59
N LEU A 188 5.48 -2.66 -21.48
CA LEU A 188 4.22 -1.94 -21.49
C LEU A 188 4.42 -0.43 -21.76
N PRO A 189 3.53 0.19 -22.55
CA PRO A 189 3.60 1.61 -22.82
C PRO A 189 3.44 2.43 -21.53
N GLN A 190 4.19 3.51 -21.42
CA GLN A 190 4.08 4.47 -20.33
C GLN A 190 3.74 5.85 -20.89
N ASN A 191 2.62 6.38 -20.44
CA ASN A 191 2.17 7.72 -20.76
C ASN A 191 1.37 8.29 -19.57
N ARG A 192 1.03 9.57 -19.62
CA ARG A 192 0.30 10.27 -18.55
C ARG A 192 -1.05 9.63 -18.21
N ASP A 193 -1.68 8.90 -19.13
CA ASP A 193 -3.02 8.34 -18.95
C ASP A 193 -2.99 6.95 -18.31
N ASN A 194 -1.83 6.30 -18.26
CA ASN A 194 -1.70 4.95 -17.71
C ASN A 194 -0.61 4.77 -16.66
N PHE A 195 0.30 5.75 -16.47
CA PHE A 195 1.45 5.64 -15.60
C PHE A 195 1.66 6.93 -14.78
N GLY A 196 1.97 6.80 -13.50
CA GLY A 196 2.23 7.91 -12.59
C GLY A 196 2.47 7.44 -11.17
N LEU A 197 2.48 8.37 -10.22
CA LEU A 197 2.57 8.03 -8.81
C LEU A 197 1.23 7.46 -8.34
N ILE A 198 1.24 6.27 -7.77
CA ILE A 198 0.05 5.54 -7.29
C ILE A 198 0.23 5.13 -5.83
N HIS A 199 -0.84 4.68 -5.20
CA HIS A 199 -0.81 4.23 -3.81
C HIS A 199 -0.01 2.93 -3.61
N SER A 200 -0.08 2.01 -4.56
CA SER A 200 0.64 0.73 -4.62
C SER A 200 0.24 -0.32 -3.59
N ASP A 201 -0.58 0.02 -2.58
CA ASP A 201 -1.07 -0.94 -1.57
C ASP A 201 -2.50 -0.65 -1.08
N ILE A 202 -3.40 -0.21 -1.98
CA ILE A 202 -4.77 0.15 -1.63
C ILE A 202 -5.69 -1.07 -1.50
N HIS A 203 -5.57 -1.81 -0.42
CA HIS A 203 -6.48 -2.90 -0.04
C HIS A 203 -7.43 -2.47 1.09
N SER A 204 -8.38 -3.33 1.49
CA SER A 204 -9.40 -3.02 2.51
C SER A 204 -8.85 -2.70 3.91
N GLY A 205 -7.57 -2.96 4.15
CA GLY A 205 -6.86 -2.59 5.38
C GLY A 205 -6.35 -1.14 5.39
N ASN A 206 -6.25 -0.50 4.21
CA ASN A 206 -5.65 0.81 4.03
C ASN A 206 -6.65 1.92 3.68
N PHE A 207 -7.92 1.70 4.02
CA PHE A 207 -8.95 2.73 4.02
C PHE A 207 -10.00 2.50 5.11
N PHE A 208 -10.71 3.55 5.48
CA PHE A 208 -11.98 3.45 6.21
C PHE A 208 -13.14 3.84 5.30
N TYR A 209 -14.30 3.24 5.56
CA TYR A 209 -15.54 3.52 4.84
C TYR A 209 -16.58 4.10 5.78
N ASP A 210 -17.19 5.21 5.41
CA ASP A 210 -18.19 5.92 6.22
C ASP A 210 -19.64 5.62 5.78
N GLY A 211 -19.82 4.75 4.77
CA GLY A 211 -21.11 4.41 4.15
C GLY A 211 -21.32 5.10 2.80
N GLU A 212 -20.50 6.10 2.47
CA GLU A 212 -20.55 6.83 1.20
C GLU A 212 -19.16 6.92 0.54
N PHE A 213 -18.13 7.29 1.30
CA PHE A 213 -16.78 7.53 0.81
C PHE A 213 -15.77 6.53 1.37
N VAL A 214 -14.85 6.14 0.49
CA VAL A 214 -13.61 5.45 0.87
C VAL A 214 -12.57 6.52 1.21
N ASN A 215 -12.12 6.51 2.47
CA ASN A 215 -11.15 7.45 3.03
C ASN A 215 -9.80 6.73 3.16
N VAL A 216 -8.93 6.96 2.18
CA VAL A 216 -7.66 6.21 1.99
C VAL A 216 -6.60 6.71 2.96
N PHE A 217 -5.74 5.81 3.46
CA PHE A 217 -4.56 6.12 4.28
C PHE A 217 -3.42 5.13 3.99
N ASP A 218 -2.26 5.36 4.61
CA ASP A 218 -1.04 4.57 4.47
C ASP A 218 -0.42 4.62 3.07
N PHE A 219 0.12 5.79 2.75
CA PHE A 219 0.77 6.08 1.48
C PHE A 219 2.27 5.69 1.45
N ASP A 220 2.72 4.93 2.45
CA ASP A 220 4.14 4.59 2.63
C ASP A 220 4.74 3.83 1.44
N ASP A 221 3.95 3.02 0.75
CA ASP A 221 4.37 2.24 -0.42
C ASP A 221 4.13 2.93 -1.76
N CYS A 222 3.70 4.21 -1.76
CA CYS A 222 3.44 4.92 -3.01
C CYS A 222 4.68 4.91 -3.93
N SER A 223 4.46 4.59 -5.20
CA SER A 223 5.51 4.42 -6.20
C SER A 223 5.05 4.81 -7.60
N TYR A 224 6.00 5.11 -8.48
CA TYR A 224 5.69 5.30 -9.90
C TYR A 224 5.40 3.96 -10.56
N HIS A 225 4.15 3.79 -10.99
CA HIS A 225 3.64 2.53 -11.49
C HIS A 225 2.51 2.75 -12.50
N TRP A 226 2.07 1.70 -13.20
CA TRP A 226 0.86 1.74 -14.02
C TRP A 226 -0.39 1.81 -13.13
N PHE A 227 -1.35 2.64 -13.53
CA PHE A 227 -2.64 2.77 -12.84
C PHE A 227 -3.41 1.44 -12.73
N THR A 228 -3.17 0.53 -13.67
CA THR A 228 -3.73 -0.84 -13.62
C THR A 228 -3.28 -1.63 -12.39
N SER A 229 -2.12 -1.31 -11.80
CA SER A 229 -1.68 -1.94 -10.54
C SER A 229 -2.62 -1.62 -9.38
N ASP A 230 -3.05 -0.35 -9.23
CA ASP A 230 -4.03 0.04 -8.20
C ASP A 230 -5.48 -0.43 -8.51
N ILE A 231 -5.73 -0.98 -9.70
CA ILE A 231 -6.97 -1.73 -10.01
C ILE A 231 -6.80 -3.20 -9.61
N ALA A 232 -5.61 -3.76 -9.82
CA ALA A 232 -5.32 -5.16 -9.52
C ALA A 232 -5.26 -5.46 -8.02
N ILE A 233 -4.67 -4.58 -7.22
CA ILE A 233 -4.46 -4.76 -5.77
C ILE A 233 -5.78 -4.94 -5.00
N PRO A 234 -6.80 -4.09 -5.16
CA PRO A 234 -8.12 -4.31 -4.55
C PRO A 234 -8.73 -5.65 -4.88
N LEU A 235 -8.73 -6.04 -6.15
CA LEU A 235 -9.25 -7.32 -6.59
C LEU A 235 -8.45 -8.48 -5.99
N TYR A 236 -7.12 -8.43 -6.08
CA TYR A 236 -6.23 -9.47 -5.56
C TYR A 236 -6.51 -9.75 -4.09
N TYR A 237 -6.50 -8.72 -3.24
CA TYR A 237 -6.71 -8.89 -1.80
C TYR A 237 -8.14 -9.24 -1.43
N SER A 238 -9.13 -8.82 -2.21
CA SER A 238 -10.50 -9.26 -2.02
C SER A 238 -10.65 -10.78 -2.20
N ILE A 239 -10.02 -11.32 -3.25
CA ILE A 239 -9.96 -12.78 -3.47
C ILE A 239 -9.13 -13.47 -2.39
N PHE A 240 -7.95 -12.92 -2.09
CA PHE A 240 -7.01 -13.49 -1.13
C PHE A 240 -7.59 -13.62 0.28
N TYR A 241 -8.27 -12.59 0.79
CA TYR A 241 -8.84 -12.61 2.14
C TYR A 241 -10.23 -13.24 2.22
N GLY A 242 -11.02 -13.17 1.14
CA GLY A 242 -12.43 -13.59 1.19
C GLY A 242 -12.72 -14.93 0.51
N LEU A 243 -11.93 -15.32 -0.48
CA LEU A 243 -12.26 -16.42 -1.39
C LEU A 243 -11.08 -17.37 -1.62
N GLU A 244 -10.11 -17.45 -0.71
CA GLU A 244 -8.92 -18.29 -0.88
C GLU A 244 -9.30 -19.76 -1.19
N SER A 245 -10.31 -20.29 -0.50
CA SER A 245 -10.78 -21.68 -0.61
C SER A 245 -11.95 -21.87 -1.60
N ALA A 246 -12.40 -20.81 -2.27
CA ALA A 246 -13.50 -20.87 -3.23
C ALA A 246 -13.05 -21.51 -4.55
N SER A 247 -14.01 -22.05 -5.29
CA SER A 247 -13.78 -22.57 -6.65
C SER A 247 -13.34 -21.46 -7.61
N GLU A 248 -12.76 -21.86 -8.74
CA GLU A 248 -12.41 -20.90 -9.81
C GLU A 248 -13.64 -20.14 -10.32
N ASP A 249 -14.78 -20.82 -10.46
CA ASP A 249 -16.02 -20.19 -10.94
C ASP A 249 -16.53 -19.13 -9.95
N GLU A 250 -16.53 -19.43 -8.66
CA GLU A 250 -16.92 -18.46 -7.61
C GLU A 250 -15.97 -17.24 -7.59
N LYS A 251 -14.67 -17.45 -7.75
CA LYS A 251 -13.68 -16.35 -7.85
C LYS A 251 -13.92 -15.50 -9.09
N ASN A 252 -14.19 -16.12 -10.24
CA ASN A 252 -14.44 -15.42 -11.50
C ASN A 252 -15.76 -14.63 -11.45
N GLU A 253 -16.82 -15.20 -10.87
CA GLU A 253 -18.09 -14.50 -10.66
C GLU A 253 -17.91 -13.27 -9.74
N PHE A 254 -17.22 -13.46 -8.63
CA PHE A 254 -16.89 -12.35 -7.74
C PHE A 254 -16.06 -11.27 -8.45
N ALA A 255 -15.01 -11.65 -9.18
CA ALA A 255 -14.16 -10.71 -9.90
C ALA A 255 -14.95 -9.89 -10.93
N HIS A 256 -15.84 -10.53 -11.68
CA HIS A 256 -16.72 -9.84 -12.61
C HIS A 256 -17.63 -8.84 -11.90
N HIS A 257 -18.28 -9.27 -10.80
CA HIS A 257 -19.12 -8.39 -9.99
C HIS A 257 -18.34 -7.22 -9.40
N PHE A 258 -17.20 -7.51 -8.78
CA PHE A 258 -16.32 -6.48 -8.18
C PHE A 258 -15.91 -5.45 -9.23
N LEU A 259 -15.32 -5.89 -10.35
CA LEU A 259 -14.82 -5.00 -11.40
C LEU A 259 -15.94 -4.20 -12.08
N THR A 260 -17.13 -4.76 -12.22
CA THR A 260 -18.28 -4.03 -12.78
C THR A 260 -18.56 -2.75 -11.98
N TYR A 261 -18.65 -2.85 -10.67
CA TYR A 261 -18.93 -1.68 -9.84
C TYR A 261 -17.71 -0.81 -9.59
N PHE A 262 -16.55 -1.41 -9.42
CA PHE A 262 -15.29 -0.69 -9.25
C PHE A 262 -14.98 0.20 -10.47
N CYS A 263 -15.04 -0.36 -11.67
CA CYS A 263 -14.80 0.40 -12.91
C CYS A 263 -15.84 1.50 -13.09
N LYS A 264 -17.12 1.22 -12.81
CA LYS A 264 -18.17 2.24 -12.83
C LYS A 264 -17.82 3.42 -11.90
N GLY A 265 -17.34 3.15 -10.70
CA GLY A 265 -16.91 4.21 -9.78
C GLY A 265 -15.65 4.94 -10.27
N TYR A 266 -14.68 4.21 -10.79
CA TYR A 266 -13.46 4.79 -11.34
C TYR A 266 -13.77 5.79 -12.47
N GLU A 267 -14.67 5.41 -13.38
CA GLU A 267 -15.08 6.22 -14.53
C GLU A 267 -15.89 7.47 -14.17
N GLU A 268 -16.40 7.58 -12.93
CA GLU A 268 -16.97 8.84 -12.44
C GLU A 268 -15.93 9.98 -12.33
N CYS A 269 -14.65 9.64 -12.20
CA CYS A 269 -13.57 10.60 -11.94
C CYS A 269 -12.44 10.57 -12.98
N ASN A 270 -12.23 9.46 -13.67
CA ASN A 270 -11.13 9.26 -14.60
C ASN A 270 -11.52 8.28 -15.71
N THR A 271 -10.80 8.31 -16.82
CA THR A 271 -10.90 7.25 -17.84
C THR A 271 -10.01 6.09 -17.46
N LEU A 272 -10.52 4.86 -17.58
CA LEU A 272 -9.71 3.65 -17.38
C LEU A 272 -8.53 3.64 -18.35
N PRO A 273 -7.35 3.16 -17.94
CA PRO A 273 -6.20 3.04 -18.83
C PRO A 273 -6.53 2.18 -20.06
N GLU A 274 -5.99 2.55 -21.21
CA GLU A 274 -6.13 1.73 -22.42
C GLU A 274 -5.58 0.31 -22.16
N SER A 275 -6.28 -0.70 -22.67
CA SER A 275 -5.92 -2.12 -22.54
C SER A 275 -5.73 -2.61 -21.09
N TRP A 276 -6.30 -1.92 -20.10
CA TRP A 276 -6.14 -2.31 -18.70
C TRP A 276 -6.58 -3.75 -18.43
N GLN A 277 -7.62 -4.25 -19.10
CA GLN A 277 -8.11 -5.62 -18.93
C GLN A 277 -7.10 -6.65 -19.44
N GLU A 278 -6.42 -6.36 -20.53
CA GLU A 278 -5.37 -7.22 -21.10
C GLU A 278 -4.13 -7.24 -20.19
N HIS A 279 -3.82 -6.11 -19.55
CA HIS A 279 -2.67 -5.96 -18.69
C HIS A 279 -2.92 -6.42 -17.23
N LEU A 280 -4.16 -6.42 -16.77
CA LEU A 280 -4.53 -6.77 -15.39
C LEU A 280 -3.92 -8.10 -14.91
N PRO A 281 -3.88 -9.18 -15.70
CA PRO A 281 -3.24 -10.43 -15.31
C PRO A 281 -1.76 -10.29 -14.94
N LEU A 282 -1.02 -9.38 -15.55
CA LEU A 282 0.41 -9.15 -15.24
C LEU A 282 0.56 -8.58 -13.84
N PHE A 283 -0.30 -7.62 -13.45
CA PHE A 283 -0.28 -7.01 -12.13
C PHE A 283 -0.77 -7.96 -11.02
N LEU A 284 -1.73 -8.84 -11.33
CA LEU A 284 -2.12 -9.91 -10.40
C LEU A 284 -0.97 -10.90 -10.14
N LYS A 285 -0.18 -11.26 -11.18
CA LYS A 285 1.03 -12.08 -11.02
C LYS A 285 2.12 -11.34 -10.26
N LEU A 286 2.30 -10.05 -10.52
CA LEU A 286 3.26 -9.22 -9.79
C LEU A 286 2.94 -9.21 -8.30
N ARG A 287 1.65 -9.12 -7.94
CA ARG A 287 1.23 -9.16 -6.54
C ARG A 287 1.48 -10.51 -5.88
N ASP A 288 1.35 -11.64 -6.60
CA ASP A 288 1.77 -12.96 -6.09
C ASP A 288 3.27 -12.96 -5.72
N ILE A 289 4.13 -12.41 -6.57
CA ILE A 289 5.58 -12.36 -6.32
C ILE A 289 5.89 -11.49 -5.10
N THR A 290 5.36 -10.27 -5.04
CA THR A 290 5.64 -9.35 -3.92
C THR A 290 5.11 -9.92 -2.61
N LEU A 291 3.91 -10.49 -2.59
CA LEU A 291 3.33 -11.11 -1.39
C LEU A 291 4.13 -12.34 -0.95
N PHE A 292 4.60 -13.16 -1.89
CA PHE A 292 5.47 -14.30 -1.61
C PHE A 292 6.79 -13.86 -0.95
N SER A 293 7.39 -12.78 -1.46
CA SER A 293 8.59 -12.15 -0.88
C SER A 293 8.34 -11.59 0.52
N VAL A 294 7.21 -10.89 0.74
CA VAL A 294 6.83 -10.37 2.07
C VAL A 294 6.77 -11.48 3.11
N PHE A 295 6.10 -12.59 2.81
CA PHE A 295 6.02 -13.71 3.76
C PHE A 295 7.39 -14.28 4.10
N HIS A 296 8.29 -14.39 3.13
CA HIS A 296 9.65 -14.92 3.37
C HIS A 296 10.56 -13.91 4.07
N LYS A 297 10.36 -12.62 3.82
CA LYS A 297 11.06 -11.54 4.55
C LYS A 297 10.66 -11.47 6.01
N LYS A 298 9.36 -11.67 6.32
CA LYS A 298 8.80 -11.39 7.65
C LYS A 298 8.63 -12.61 8.55
N ILE A 299 8.54 -13.82 7.97
CA ILE A 299 8.22 -15.03 8.75
C ILE A 299 9.29 -16.09 8.48
N ALA A 300 10.11 -16.38 9.49
CA ALA A 300 11.12 -17.41 9.41
C ALA A 300 10.50 -18.79 9.15
N PRO A 301 11.18 -19.70 8.46
CA PRO A 301 10.63 -21.02 8.14
C PRO A 301 10.11 -21.80 9.34
N GLU A 302 10.78 -21.69 10.48
CA GLU A 302 10.42 -22.33 11.76
C GLU A 302 9.15 -21.78 12.39
N ASP A 303 8.75 -20.56 12.06
CA ASP A 303 7.55 -19.90 12.58
C ASP A 303 6.30 -20.12 11.70
N ARG A 304 6.46 -20.84 10.58
CA ARG A 304 5.39 -21.09 9.61
C ARG A 304 4.54 -22.30 10.03
N ASN A 305 3.26 -22.08 10.25
CA ASN A 305 2.31 -23.16 10.47
C ASN A 305 1.87 -23.83 9.16
N GLU A 306 1.14 -24.97 9.26
CA GLU A 306 0.68 -25.72 8.09
C GLU A 306 -0.19 -24.90 7.13
N LYS A 307 -1.07 -24.03 7.66
CA LYS A 307 -1.93 -23.17 6.85
C LYS A 307 -1.10 -22.20 6.00
N LEU A 308 -0.11 -21.56 6.61
CA LEU A 308 0.78 -20.64 5.91
C LEU A 308 1.63 -21.37 4.87
N ASN A 309 2.15 -22.56 5.19
CA ASN A 309 2.90 -23.35 4.24
C ASN A 309 2.05 -23.78 3.03
N LEU A 310 0.78 -24.16 3.24
CA LEU A 310 -0.15 -24.45 2.15
C LEU A 310 -0.39 -23.21 1.27
N LEU A 311 -0.61 -22.07 1.88
CA LEU A 311 -0.75 -20.79 1.18
C LEU A 311 0.47 -20.46 0.33
N LEU A 312 1.66 -20.54 0.91
CA LEU A 312 2.93 -20.29 0.19
C LEU A 312 3.12 -21.26 -0.98
N ASN A 313 2.79 -22.54 -0.81
CA ASN A 313 2.83 -23.53 -1.88
C ASN A 313 1.84 -23.17 -3.02
N ASN A 314 0.65 -22.68 -2.70
CA ASN A 314 -0.32 -22.25 -3.70
C ASN A 314 0.17 -21.01 -4.48
N ILE A 315 0.75 -20.02 -3.78
CA ILE A 315 1.32 -18.84 -4.44
C ILE A 315 2.49 -19.26 -5.34
N ARG A 316 3.44 -20.07 -4.81
CA ARG A 316 4.58 -20.60 -5.58
C ARG A 316 4.13 -21.32 -6.85
N ARG A 317 3.11 -22.18 -6.74
CA ARG A 317 2.55 -22.92 -7.90
C ARG A 317 2.05 -21.94 -8.96
N ARG A 318 1.26 -20.91 -8.58
CA ARG A 318 0.76 -19.91 -9.53
C ARG A 318 1.91 -19.17 -10.23
N ILE A 319 2.94 -18.75 -9.48
CA ILE A 319 4.11 -18.08 -10.06
C ILE A 319 4.78 -18.97 -11.11
N ILE A 320 5.07 -20.24 -10.76
CA ILE A 320 5.77 -21.17 -11.66
C ILE A 320 4.93 -21.49 -12.90
N GLN A 321 3.63 -21.73 -12.74
CA GLN A 321 2.71 -22.08 -13.82
C GLN A 321 2.21 -20.86 -14.60
N LYS A 322 2.63 -19.64 -14.23
CA LYS A 322 2.17 -18.36 -14.80
C LYS A 322 0.65 -18.18 -14.69
N GLU A 323 0.05 -18.79 -13.69
CA GLU A 323 -1.37 -18.64 -13.38
C GLU A 323 -1.63 -17.33 -12.64
N VAL A 324 -2.89 -16.91 -12.63
CA VAL A 324 -3.39 -15.77 -11.86
C VAL A 324 -4.29 -16.26 -10.73
N ILE A 325 -4.40 -15.46 -9.66
CA ILE A 325 -5.28 -15.77 -8.53
C ILE A 325 -6.75 -15.86 -8.96
N VAL A 326 -7.13 -15.14 -10.02
CA VAL A 326 -8.47 -15.12 -10.62
C VAL A 326 -8.39 -14.77 -12.10
N LYS A 327 -9.21 -15.42 -12.93
CA LYS A 327 -9.34 -15.12 -14.38
C LYS A 327 -10.42 -14.07 -14.58
N VAL A 328 -10.03 -12.95 -15.13
CA VAL A 328 -10.98 -11.90 -15.54
C VAL A 328 -11.26 -12.12 -17.04
N LYS A 329 -12.51 -12.39 -17.38
CA LYS A 329 -12.98 -12.55 -18.77
C LYS A 329 -13.59 -11.26 -19.27
#